data_50aecfec1c017a8620bf9d9713e3e2a9
#
_entry.id   50aecfec1c017a8620bf9d9713e3e2a9
#
_cell.length_a   1.000
_cell.length_b   1.000
_cell.length_c   1.000
_cell.angle_alpha   90.00
_cell.angle_beta   90.00
_cell.angle_gamma   90.00
#
_symmetry.space_group_name_H-M   'P 1'
#
loop_
_entity.id
_entity.type
_entity.pdbx_description
1 polymer ?
#
loop_
_entity_poly.entity_id
_entity_poly.type
_entity_poly.pdbx_seq_one_letter_code
_entity_poly.pdbx_strand_id
1 'polypeptide(L)'
;AIDALNSFMGAFSLIMGAVASISLLVGGIGIMNMMLTNVTERIREIGIRRALGASRRDITAQFLAESSALCVTGGLLGVLIGYLLAWGLAMFAAGSGVLNELGASGEITPSFSIATVLLAFGVSVGIGVIFGFYPARRAAKLNPVECLRYQ
;
A
#
# COMPACT_ATOMS: atom_id res chain seq x y z
N ALA A 1 34.63 -12.50 -11.53
CA ALA A 1 34.26 -12.00 -10.19
C ALA A 1 33.13 -10.95 -10.26
N ILE A 2 33.26 -9.93 -11.10
CA ILE A 2 32.25 -8.85 -11.23
C ILE A 2 30.91 -9.39 -11.75
N ASP A 3 30.94 -10.30 -12.73
CA ASP A 3 29.72 -10.90 -13.29
C ASP A 3 28.97 -11.76 -12.25
N ALA A 4 29.72 -12.46 -11.38
CA ALA A 4 29.12 -13.24 -10.30
C ALA A 4 28.46 -12.32 -9.26
N LEU A 5 29.08 -11.20 -8.92
CA LEU A 5 28.48 -10.19 -8.01
C LEU A 5 27.23 -9.55 -8.61
N ASN A 6 27.26 -9.19 -9.90
CA ASN A 6 26.10 -8.63 -10.58
C ASN A 6 24.94 -9.63 -10.65
N SER A 7 25.23 -10.90 -10.92
CA SER A 7 24.22 -11.96 -10.91
C SER A 7 23.63 -12.18 -9.52
N PHE A 8 24.46 -12.15 -8.48
CA PHE A 8 24.00 -12.26 -7.09
C PHE A 8 23.12 -11.08 -6.70
N MET A 9 23.54 -9.85 -7.01
CA MET A 9 22.74 -8.65 -6.74
C MET A 9 21.41 -8.65 -7.51
N GLY A 10 21.40 -9.13 -8.75
CA GLY A 10 20.18 -9.29 -9.54
C GLY A 10 19.22 -10.31 -8.93
N ALA A 11 19.72 -11.48 -8.51
CA ALA A 11 18.91 -12.49 -7.84
C ALA A 11 18.36 -11.99 -6.51
N PHE A 12 19.18 -11.29 -5.71
CA PHE A 12 18.75 -10.71 -4.44
C PHE A 12 17.65 -9.66 -4.63
N SER A 13 17.82 -8.77 -5.61
CA SER A 13 16.82 -7.75 -5.96
C SER A 13 15.49 -8.39 -6.39
N LEU A 14 15.55 -9.48 -7.15
CA LEU A 14 14.36 -10.21 -7.60
C LEU A 14 13.62 -10.84 -6.41
N ILE A 15 14.35 -11.47 -5.48
CA ILE A 15 13.77 -12.06 -4.26
C ILE A 15 13.12 -10.97 -3.40
N MET A 16 13.81 -9.84 -3.19
CA MET A 16 13.26 -8.72 -2.43
C MET A 16 12.00 -8.13 -3.09
N GLY A 17 12.01 -8.00 -4.42
CA GLY A 17 10.85 -7.57 -5.20
C GLY A 17 9.67 -8.54 -5.08
N ALA A 18 9.91 -9.84 -5.08
CA ALA A 18 8.87 -10.85 -4.88
C ALA A 18 8.26 -10.77 -3.48
N VAL A 19 9.08 -10.66 -2.44
CA VAL A 19 8.61 -10.50 -1.05
C VAL A 19 7.81 -9.22 -0.88
N ALA A 20 8.28 -8.11 -1.44
CA ALA A 20 7.56 -6.84 -1.42
C ALA A 20 6.20 -6.93 -2.12
N SER A 21 6.14 -7.61 -3.28
CA SER A 21 4.91 -7.81 -4.04
C SER A 21 3.88 -8.65 -3.27
N ILE A 22 4.32 -9.73 -2.62
CA ILE A 22 3.46 -10.57 -1.77
C ILE A 22 2.93 -9.76 -0.58
N SER A 23 3.81 -9.02 0.10
CA SER A 23 3.43 -8.17 1.23
C SER A 23 2.38 -7.12 0.83
N LEU A 24 2.54 -6.54 -0.35
CA LEU A 24 1.63 -5.55 -0.90
C LEU A 24 0.26 -6.16 -1.26
N LEU A 25 0.23 -7.38 -1.80
CA LEU A 25 -1.01 -8.12 -2.06
C LEU A 25 -1.76 -8.45 -0.77
N VAL A 26 -1.04 -8.92 0.26
CA VAL A 26 -1.63 -9.21 1.59
C VAL A 26 -2.19 -7.93 2.21
N GLY A 27 -1.46 -6.81 2.12
CA GLY A 27 -1.95 -5.50 2.56
C GLY A 27 -3.21 -5.06 1.81
N GLY A 28 -3.27 -5.27 0.50
CA GLY A 28 -4.44 -4.99 -0.34
C GLY A 28 -5.67 -5.82 0.07
N ILE A 29 -5.48 -7.10 0.36
CA ILE A 29 -6.55 -7.97 0.89
C ILE A 29 -7.03 -7.46 2.26
N GLY A 30 -6.11 -6.99 3.11
CA GLY A 30 -6.43 -6.37 4.39
C GLY A 30 -7.33 -5.14 4.23
N ILE A 31 -7.01 -4.25 3.29
CA ILE A 31 -7.84 -3.09 2.94
C ILE A 31 -9.23 -3.54 2.46
N MET A 32 -9.29 -4.52 1.56
CA MET A 32 -10.55 -5.05 1.06
C MET A 32 -11.43 -5.58 2.20
N ASN A 33 -10.87 -6.35 3.12
CA ASN A 33 -11.60 -6.91 4.26
C ASN A 33 -12.10 -5.82 5.20
N MET A 34 -11.25 -4.83 5.53
CA MET A 34 -11.63 -3.68 6.34
C MET A 34 -12.78 -2.89 5.70
N MET A 35 -12.69 -2.65 4.39
CA MET A 35 -13.73 -1.93 3.66
C MET A 35 -15.06 -2.70 3.60
N LEU A 36 -15.01 -4.03 3.45
CA LEU A 36 -16.23 -4.86 3.50
C LEU A 36 -16.90 -4.77 4.88
N THR A 37 -16.12 -4.78 5.96
CA THR A 37 -16.63 -4.58 7.32
C THR A 37 -17.25 -3.19 7.48
N ASN A 38 -16.57 -2.14 7.06
CA ASN A 38 -17.09 -0.76 7.08
C ASN A 38 -18.42 -0.63 6.31
N VAL A 39 -18.53 -1.29 5.15
CA VAL A 39 -19.78 -1.31 4.37
C VAL A 39 -20.90 -1.99 5.15
N THR A 40 -20.64 -3.13 5.82
CA THR A 40 -21.65 -3.85 6.59
C THR A 40 -22.12 -3.06 7.81
N GLU A 41 -21.21 -2.37 8.49
CA GLU A 41 -21.54 -1.53 9.65
C GLU A 41 -22.35 -0.29 9.26
N ARG A 42 -22.20 0.22 8.03
CA ARG A 42 -22.86 1.42 7.53
C ARG A 42 -24.02 1.14 6.56
N ILE A 43 -24.51 -0.12 6.49
CA ILE A 43 -25.58 -0.51 5.56
C ILE A 43 -26.80 0.42 5.66
N ARG A 44 -27.25 0.73 6.88
CA ARG A 44 -28.43 1.59 7.12
C ARG A 44 -28.19 3.01 6.63
N GLU A 45 -27.01 3.58 6.88
CA GLU A 45 -26.64 4.92 6.42
C GLU A 45 -26.62 4.98 4.89
N ILE A 46 -26.03 3.96 4.24
CA ILE A 46 -26.00 3.84 2.79
C ILE A 46 -27.44 3.75 2.24
N GLY A 47 -28.29 2.96 2.90
CA GLY A 47 -29.71 2.83 2.55
C GLY A 47 -30.46 4.16 2.58
N ILE A 48 -30.28 4.94 3.65
CA ILE A 48 -30.90 6.27 3.81
C ILE A 48 -30.41 7.22 2.70
N ARG A 49 -29.11 7.32 2.46
CA ARG A 49 -28.54 8.16 1.38
C ARG A 49 -29.09 7.79 0.01
N ARG A 50 -29.23 6.50 -0.26
CA ARG A 50 -29.80 5.98 -1.50
C ARG A 50 -31.30 6.28 -1.63
N ALA A 51 -32.05 6.20 -0.53
CA ALA A 51 -33.48 6.55 -0.50
C ALA A 51 -33.69 8.07 -0.73
N LEU A 52 -32.78 8.91 -0.29
CA LEU A 52 -32.76 10.36 -0.51
C LEU A 52 -32.26 10.76 -1.91
N GLY A 53 -31.94 9.81 -2.78
CA GLY A 53 -31.59 10.06 -4.18
C GLY A 53 -30.10 10.03 -4.52
N ALA A 54 -29.22 9.63 -3.60
CA ALA A 54 -27.80 9.47 -3.92
C ALA A 54 -27.59 8.42 -5.02
N SER A 55 -26.77 8.75 -6.01
CA SER A 55 -26.46 7.85 -7.10
C SER A 55 -25.51 6.72 -6.65
N ARG A 56 -25.49 5.62 -7.40
CA ARG A 56 -24.51 4.55 -7.15
C ARG A 56 -23.08 5.02 -7.30
N ARG A 57 -22.86 6.00 -8.18
CA ARG A 57 -21.53 6.58 -8.43
C ARG A 57 -21.03 7.35 -7.22
N ASP A 58 -21.91 8.09 -6.56
CA ASP A 58 -21.56 8.90 -5.38
C ASP A 58 -21.10 8.00 -4.23
N ILE A 59 -21.84 6.92 -3.97
CA ILE A 59 -21.47 5.92 -2.96
C ILE A 59 -20.13 5.25 -3.31
N THR A 60 -19.97 4.80 -4.56
CA THR A 60 -18.71 4.17 -5.01
C THR A 60 -17.53 5.14 -4.88
N ALA A 61 -17.69 6.39 -5.31
CA ALA A 61 -16.65 7.40 -5.26
C ALA A 61 -16.23 7.72 -3.81
N GLN A 62 -17.20 7.79 -2.88
CA GLN A 62 -16.93 8.02 -1.47
C GLN A 62 -16.05 6.91 -0.87
N PHE A 63 -16.43 5.64 -1.04
CA PHE A 63 -15.65 4.52 -0.52
C PHE A 63 -14.29 4.37 -1.21
N LEU A 64 -14.23 4.68 -2.51
CA LEU A 64 -12.97 4.67 -3.25
C LEU A 64 -12.02 5.78 -2.78
N ALA A 65 -12.55 6.98 -2.48
CA ALA A 65 -11.78 8.07 -1.90
C ALA A 65 -11.24 7.70 -0.51
N GLU A 66 -12.05 7.02 0.32
CA GLU A 66 -11.64 6.55 1.65
C GLU A 66 -10.49 5.54 1.56
N SER A 67 -10.60 4.52 0.68
CA SER A 67 -9.53 3.55 0.47
C SER A 67 -8.27 4.17 -0.12
N SER A 68 -8.43 5.11 -1.06
CA SER A 68 -7.29 5.83 -1.65
C SER A 68 -6.57 6.70 -0.62
N ALA A 69 -7.31 7.38 0.27
CA ALA A 69 -6.73 8.19 1.34
C ALA A 69 -5.91 7.33 2.32
N LEU A 70 -6.40 6.13 2.67
CA LEU A 70 -5.65 5.17 3.49
C LEU A 70 -4.35 4.73 2.81
N CYS A 71 -4.38 4.47 1.50
CA CYS A 71 -3.19 4.07 0.76
C CYS A 71 -2.19 5.22 0.58
N VAL A 72 -2.67 6.44 0.38
CA VAL A 72 -1.81 7.64 0.32
C VAL A 72 -1.11 7.86 1.65
N THR A 73 -1.83 7.84 2.75
CA THR A 73 -1.23 8.02 4.10
C THR A 73 -0.29 6.88 4.45
N GLY A 74 -0.68 5.62 4.20
CA GLY A 74 0.17 4.45 4.38
C GLY A 74 1.41 4.47 3.50
N GLY A 75 1.28 4.87 2.24
CA GLY A 75 2.40 5.00 1.30
C GLY A 75 3.40 6.08 1.73
N LEU A 76 2.93 7.24 2.18
CA LEU A 76 3.79 8.30 2.71
C LEU A 76 4.55 7.85 3.97
N LEU A 77 3.85 7.21 4.91
CA LEU A 77 4.48 6.65 6.10
C LEU A 77 5.47 5.54 5.75
N GLY A 78 5.14 4.69 4.80
CA GLY A 78 6.04 3.63 4.31
C GLY A 78 7.33 4.19 3.72
N VAL A 79 7.25 5.22 2.89
CA VAL A 79 8.41 5.91 2.33
C VAL A 79 9.26 6.54 3.44
N LEU A 80 8.63 7.22 4.40
CA LEU A 80 9.32 7.87 5.50
C LEU A 80 10.06 6.85 6.38
N ILE A 81 9.37 5.81 6.81
CA ILE A 81 9.94 4.75 7.66
C ILE A 81 11.03 3.99 6.90
N GLY A 82 10.81 3.66 5.63
CA GLY A 82 11.80 2.99 4.79
C GLY A 82 13.09 3.81 4.65
N TYR A 83 12.95 5.12 4.48
CA TYR A 83 14.10 6.03 4.44
C TYR A 83 14.87 6.06 5.77
N LEU A 84 14.15 6.23 6.88
CA LEU A 84 14.76 6.27 8.21
C LEU A 84 15.48 4.96 8.55
N LEU A 85 14.91 3.82 8.18
CA LEU A 85 15.53 2.51 8.36
C LEU A 85 16.79 2.36 7.50
N ALA A 86 16.73 2.74 6.22
CA ALA A 86 17.87 2.67 5.32
C ALA A 86 19.02 3.55 5.80
N TRP A 87 18.71 4.77 6.25
CA TRP A 87 19.69 5.71 6.81
C TRP A 87 20.29 5.19 8.13
N GLY A 88 19.45 4.68 9.03
CA GLY A 88 19.89 4.10 10.31
C GLY A 88 20.78 2.88 10.11
N LEU A 89 20.46 1.98 9.17
CA LEU A 89 21.28 0.83 8.81
C LEU A 89 22.63 1.25 8.21
N ALA A 90 22.64 2.27 7.35
CA ALA A 90 23.88 2.81 6.79
C ALA A 90 24.80 3.37 7.88
N MET A 91 24.25 4.15 8.83
CA MET A 91 24.99 4.67 9.98
C MET A 91 25.53 3.54 10.87
N PHE A 92 24.72 2.53 11.16
CA PHE A 92 25.14 1.40 11.96
C PHE A 92 26.26 0.61 11.29
N ALA A 93 26.14 0.35 9.98
CA ALA A 93 27.17 -0.33 9.20
C ALA A 93 28.50 0.45 9.17
N ALA A 94 28.42 1.79 9.02
CA ALA A 94 29.59 2.65 9.08
C ALA A 94 30.28 2.65 10.45
N GLY A 95 29.50 2.60 11.53
CA GLY A 95 30.04 2.61 12.91
C GLY A 95 30.56 1.25 13.39
N SER A 96 30.06 0.14 12.86
CA SER A 96 30.40 -1.22 13.31
C SER A 96 31.72 -1.76 12.73
N GLY A 97 32.36 -1.06 11.79
CA GLY A 97 33.59 -1.53 11.12
C GLY A 97 33.38 -2.69 10.17
N VAL A 98 32.17 -3.22 10.05
CA VAL A 98 31.83 -4.34 9.13
C VAL A 98 32.19 -4.01 7.68
N LEU A 99 32.09 -2.74 7.29
CA LEU A 99 32.47 -2.27 5.96
C LEU A 99 33.98 -2.42 5.68
N ASN A 100 34.82 -2.18 6.70
CA ASN A 100 36.26 -2.33 6.59
C ASN A 100 36.66 -3.81 6.44
N GLU A 101 35.95 -4.72 7.12
CA GLU A 101 36.17 -6.16 6.99
C GLU A 101 35.71 -6.70 5.62
N LEU A 102 34.66 -6.11 5.03
CA LEU A 102 34.19 -6.48 3.70
C LEU A 102 34.97 -5.82 2.56
N GLY A 103 36.02 -5.03 2.87
CA GLY A 103 36.82 -4.33 1.88
C GLY A 103 36.09 -3.22 1.13
N ALA A 104 34.94 -2.79 1.64
CA ALA A 104 34.16 -1.70 1.09
C ALA A 104 34.66 -0.36 1.67
N SER A 105 35.67 0.23 1.04
CA SER A 105 36.25 1.54 1.41
C SER A 105 35.40 2.75 0.94
N GLY A 106 34.08 2.59 0.78
CA GLY A 106 33.18 3.64 0.33
C GLY A 106 32.11 3.99 1.36
N GLU A 107 31.75 5.27 1.47
CA GLU A 107 30.56 5.68 2.21
C GLU A 107 29.32 5.01 1.59
N ILE A 108 28.64 4.16 2.35
CA ILE A 108 27.33 3.65 1.96
C ILE A 108 26.31 4.77 2.22
N THR A 109 26.13 5.63 1.25
CA THR A 109 25.02 6.59 1.27
C THR A 109 23.82 5.95 0.56
N PRO A 110 22.67 5.81 1.23
CA PRO A 110 21.46 5.33 0.55
C PRO A 110 21.11 6.31 -0.58
N SER A 111 21.23 5.85 -1.83
CA SER A 111 20.87 6.64 -3.00
C SER A 111 19.35 6.70 -3.13
N PHE A 112 18.79 7.91 -2.99
CA PHE A 112 17.37 8.14 -3.16
C PHE A 112 17.05 8.46 -4.62
N SER A 113 16.42 7.53 -5.31
CA SER A 113 15.87 7.79 -6.63
C SER A 113 14.41 8.26 -6.50
N ILE A 114 14.13 9.49 -6.91
CA ILE A 114 12.77 10.04 -6.96
C ILE A 114 11.85 9.14 -7.81
N ALA A 115 12.39 8.57 -8.90
CA ALA A 115 11.66 7.66 -9.76
C ALA A 115 11.19 6.40 -8.99
N THR A 116 12.06 5.82 -8.14
CA THR A 116 11.72 4.65 -7.32
C THR A 116 10.65 4.99 -6.29
N VAL A 117 10.74 6.17 -5.65
CA VAL A 117 9.73 6.64 -4.69
C VAL A 117 8.38 6.83 -5.35
N LEU A 118 8.34 7.50 -6.50
CA LEU A 118 7.12 7.73 -7.26
C LEU A 118 6.49 6.41 -7.74
N LEU A 119 7.32 5.45 -8.17
CA LEU A 119 6.85 4.13 -8.58
C LEU A 119 6.25 3.38 -7.39
N ALA A 120 6.96 3.31 -6.27
CA ALA A 120 6.47 2.64 -5.05
C ALA A 120 5.16 3.26 -4.54
N PHE A 121 5.09 4.60 -4.52
CA PHE A 121 3.89 5.34 -4.14
C PHE A 121 2.73 5.08 -5.11
N GLY A 122 2.99 5.15 -6.42
CA GLY A 122 2.00 4.89 -7.46
C GLY A 122 1.44 3.46 -7.40
N VAL A 123 2.30 2.47 -7.16
CA VAL A 123 1.87 1.07 -6.97
C VAL A 123 1.03 0.92 -5.71
N SER A 124 1.40 1.55 -4.60
CA SER A 124 0.64 1.53 -3.34
C SER A 124 -0.78 2.10 -3.52
N VAL A 125 -0.88 3.28 -4.14
CA VAL A 125 -2.19 3.90 -4.44
C VAL A 125 -2.99 3.06 -5.42
N GLY A 126 -2.34 2.52 -6.46
CA GLY A 126 -2.97 1.63 -7.44
C GLY A 126 -3.63 0.40 -6.80
N ILE A 127 -2.94 -0.22 -5.86
CA ILE A 127 -3.49 -1.35 -5.09
C ILE A 127 -4.67 -0.92 -4.24
N GLY A 128 -4.60 0.24 -3.58
CA GLY A 128 -5.72 0.79 -2.83
C GLY A 128 -6.97 0.99 -3.68
N VAL A 129 -6.79 1.49 -4.89
CA VAL A 129 -7.89 1.65 -5.86
C VAL A 129 -8.44 0.28 -6.28
N ILE A 130 -7.59 -0.67 -6.65
CA ILE A 130 -8.01 -2.00 -7.12
C ILE A 130 -8.77 -2.76 -6.03
N PHE A 131 -8.21 -2.88 -4.84
CA PHE A 131 -8.82 -3.62 -3.74
C PHE A 131 -9.96 -2.85 -3.06
N GLY A 132 -9.99 -1.52 -3.12
CA GLY A 132 -11.09 -0.67 -2.65
C GLY A 132 -12.28 -0.64 -3.62
N PHE A 133 -12.05 -0.88 -4.91
CA PHE A 133 -13.12 -0.83 -5.92
C PHE A 133 -14.18 -1.92 -5.74
N TYR A 134 -13.77 -3.14 -5.40
CA TYR A 134 -14.71 -4.26 -5.21
C TYR A 134 -15.71 -3.97 -4.07
N PRO A 135 -15.29 -3.66 -2.82
CA PRO A 135 -16.21 -3.34 -1.73
C PRO A 135 -17.04 -2.08 -2.01
N ALA A 136 -16.45 -1.05 -2.61
CA ALA A 136 -17.16 0.17 -2.97
C ALA A 136 -18.30 -0.10 -3.94
N ARG A 137 -18.06 -0.94 -4.96
CA ARG A 137 -19.10 -1.34 -5.92
C ARG A 137 -20.18 -2.23 -5.28
N ARG A 138 -19.81 -3.08 -4.33
CA ARG A 138 -20.75 -3.89 -3.57
C ARG A 138 -21.67 -3.02 -2.71
N ALA A 139 -21.13 -2.02 -2.00
CA ALA A 139 -21.90 -1.05 -1.23
C ALA A 139 -22.93 -0.30 -2.11
N ALA A 140 -22.52 0.15 -3.29
CA ALA A 140 -23.38 0.88 -4.21
C ALA A 140 -24.52 0.05 -4.81
N LYS A 141 -24.43 -1.29 -4.80
CA LYS A 141 -25.47 -2.19 -5.29
C LYS A 141 -26.53 -2.57 -4.24
N LEU A 142 -26.32 -2.21 -2.98
CA LEU A 142 -27.28 -2.52 -1.93
C LEU A 142 -28.67 -1.92 -2.22
N ASN A 143 -29.71 -2.71 -1.96
CA ASN A 143 -31.10 -2.31 -2.20
C ASN A 143 -31.57 -1.44 -1.01
N PRO A 144 -32.02 -0.21 -1.22
CA PRO A 144 -32.45 0.69 -0.12
C PRO A 144 -33.49 0.07 0.81
N VAL A 145 -34.42 -0.70 0.24
CA VAL A 145 -35.50 -1.36 1.01
C VAL A 145 -34.96 -2.45 1.94
N GLU A 146 -33.99 -3.24 1.46
CA GLU A 146 -33.34 -4.28 2.26
C GLU A 146 -32.44 -3.67 3.35
N CYS A 147 -31.72 -2.59 3.03
CA CYS A 147 -30.85 -1.89 3.98
C CYS A 147 -31.63 -1.32 5.19
N LEU A 148 -32.88 -0.88 4.99
CA LEU A 148 -33.73 -0.35 6.05
C LEU A 148 -34.43 -1.46 6.88
N ARG A 149 -34.48 -2.68 6.37
CA ARG A 149 -35.08 -3.84 6.99
C ARG A 149 -34.08 -4.65 7.86
N TYR A 150 -32.80 -4.38 7.71
CA TYR A 150 -31.76 -5.02 8.52
C TYR A 150 -31.82 -4.46 9.95
N GLN A 151 -32.39 -5.27 10.86
CA GLN A 151 -32.32 -5.12 12.30
C GLN A 151 -31.30 -6.08 12.88
#